data_32d114b50530a2050dfa956072e3ba63
#
_entry.id   32d114b50530a2050dfa956072e3ba63
#
_cell.length_a   1.000
_cell.length_b   1.000
_cell.length_c   1.000
_cell.angle_alpha   90.00
_cell.angle_beta   90.00
_cell.angle_gamma   90.00
#
_symmetry.space_group_name_H-M   'P 1'
#
loop_
_entity.id
_entity.type
_entity.pdbx_description
1 polymer ?
#
loop_
_entity_poly.entity_id
_entity_poly.type
_entity_poly.pdbx_seq_one_letter_code
_entity_poly.pdbx_strand_id
1 'polypeptide(L)'
;MKICYLANADSIHTQRWVKYFADKGHEVHLISPRPFGDCNIENVKLHLLKRLHPQIRFISFIANLPLEIIQVRKLIKKIKPDIIHAHYIADYGFHAALTNFHPFILSAWGSDVLVTPKKSFIVKMMVEYALKKADTVTTTAKFMGKYLTKEFGLPENRIVRIPWGIDLKIFHRGYEEEVKKLREKLEIKDNSPVIISNRAIHPKYEIQTIVEAIPHITKKHPNATLIFIRGNGDKNFEKIIKKRISELGIDSNIRFIPRFISPKEMAVYLDTSDILISIPKTDQFASSVMEGMACGAIPIVSDIEAYKQYLKDEENAFFINPDDPKELTEKTIFCIEHPELKETFYKINKKFIEEDEDWSKNAVKMEELYKNLLGR
;
A
#
# COMPACT_ATOMS: atom_id res chain seq x y z
N MET A 1 24.74 -1.22 -12.27
CA MET A 1 24.24 0.15 -12.50
C MET A 1 24.37 0.95 -11.23
N LYS A 2 24.55 2.24 -11.33
CA LYS A 2 24.46 3.20 -10.22
C LYS A 2 23.09 3.87 -10.24
N ILE A 3 22.24 3.51 -9.30
CA ILE A 3 20.84 3.94 -9.24
C ILE A 3 20.66 4.96 -8.13
N CYS A 4 20.03 6.10 -8.43
CA CYS A 4 19.72 7.10 -7.42
C CYS A 4 18.21 7.25 -7.24
N TYR A 5 17.70 6.84 -6.08
CA TYR A 5 16.33 7.04 -5.69
C TYR A 5 16.13 8.39 -4.99
N LEU A 6 15.03 9.07 -5.31
CA LEU A 6 14.49 10.18 -4.52
C LEU A 6 13.15 9.72 -3.94
N ALA A 7 13.11 9.42 -2.65
CA ALA A 7 11.91 8.83 -2.03
C ALA A 7 11.92 8.97 -0.50
N ASN A 8 10.79 8.67 0.13
CA ASN A 8 10.72 8.57 1.58
C ASN A 8 11.43 7.30 2.09
N ALA A 9 12.49 7.46 2.86
CA ALA A 9 13.27 6.36 3.42
C ALA A 9 12.49 5.48 4.41
N ASP A 10 11.48 6.06 5.11
CA ASP A 10 10.64 5.30 6.06
C ASP A 10 9.56 4.44 5.38
N SER A 11 9.35 4.62 4.08
CA SER A 11 8.35 3.84 3.36
C SER A 11 8.83 2.40 3.13
N ILE A 12 8.06 1.42 3.60
CA ILE A 12 8.32 0.00 3.36
C ILE A 12 8.44 -0.33 1.86
N HIS A 13 7.69 0.36 1.01
CA HIS A 13 7.77 0.20 -0.44
C HIS A 13 9.11 0.72 -0.99
N THR A 14 9.55 1.90 -0.54
CA THR A 14 10.87 2.42 -0.91
C THR A 14 11.97 1.47 -0.47
N GLN A 15 11.93 1.03 0.80
CA GLN A 15 12.94 0.12 1.36
C GLN A 15 13.01 -1.19 0.57
N ARG A 16 11.87 -1.76 0.19
CA ARG A 16 11.81 -2.99 -0.62
C ARG A 16 12.45 -2.80 -2.00
N TRP A 17 12.16 -1.69 -2.69
CA TRP A 17 12.75 -1.40 -3.99
C TRP A 17 14.27 -1.19 -3.92
N VAL A 18 14.75 -0.32 -3.03
CA VAL A 18 16.18 0.00 -2.95
C VAL A 18 17.00 -1.22 -2.49
N LYS A 19 16.44 -2.01 -1.55
CA LYS A 19 17.09 -3.25 -1.11
C LYS A 19 17.18 -4.28 -2.23
N TYR A 20 16.13 -4.49 -3.01
CA TYR A 20 16.14 -5.42 -4.14
C TYR A 20 17.30 -5.12 -5.11
N PHE A 21 17.48 -3.87 -5.50
CA PHE A 21 18.57 -3.50 -6.41
C PHE A 21 19.95 -3.58 -5.75
N ALA A 22 20.05 -3.25 -4.47
CA ALA A 22 21.30 -3.42 -3.71
C ALA A 22 21.71 -4.90 -3.60
N ASP A 23 20.75 -5.77 -3.29
CA ASP A 23 20.98 -7.24 -3.19
C ASP A 23 21.35 -7.85 -4.57
N LYS A 24 20.96 -7.22 -5.67
CA LYS A 24 21.37 -7.57 -7.03
C LYS A 24 22.77 -7.05 -7.41
N GLY A 25 23.50 -6.43 -6.48
CA GLY A 25 24.84 -5.90 -6.70
C GLY A 25 24.90 -4.56 -7.41
N HIS A 26 23.79 -3.82 -7.48
CA HIS A 26 23.81 -2.45 -7.99
C HIS A 26 24.29 -1.47 -6.91
N GLU A 27 24.96 -0.39 -7.31
CA GLU A 27 25.27 0.72 -6.42
C GLU A 27 24.02 1.57 -6.23
N VAL A 28 23.40 1.50 -5.05
CA VAL A 28 22.12 2.18 -4.77
C VAL A 28 22.31 3.35 -3.82
N HIS A 29 21.85 4.51 -4.24
CA HIS A 29 21.78 5.73 -3.45
C HIS A 29 20.33 6.10 -3.21
N LEU A 30 19.96 6.44 -1.96
CA LEU A 30 18.64 6.94 -1.60
C LEU A 30 18.77 8.36 -1.05
N ILE A 31 18.20 9.33 -1.74
CA ILE A 31 18.07 10.72 -1.26
C ILE A 31 16.69 10.88 -0.63
N SER A 32 16.64 11.21 0.67
CA SER A 32 15.39 11.41 1.39
C SER A 32 15.41 12.70 2.20
N PRO A 33 14.38 13.54 2.09
CA PRO A 33 14.24 14.74 2.91
C PRO A 33 13.74 14.43 4.32
N ARG A 34 13.30 13.19 4.57
CA ARG A 34 12.68 12.78 5.85
C ARG A 34 13.13 11.38 6.25
N PRO A 35 13.90 11.23 7.31
CA PRO A 35 13.83 10.06 8.16
C PRO A 35 13.05 10.40 9.43
N PHE A 36 12.17 9.51 9.82
CA PHE A 36 11.55 9.49 11.14
C PHE A 36 12.02 8.25 11.92
N GLY A 37 13.26 7.89 11.87
CA GLY A 37 13.79 6.73 12.58
C GLY A 37 15.19 6.35 12.12
N ASP A 38 15.76 5.32 12.73
CA ASP A 38 17.03 4.73 12.31
C ASP A 38 16.83 3.91 11.02
N CYS A 39 16.70 4.59 9.88
CA CYS A 39 16.66 3.97 8.58
C CYS A 39 18.05 3.56 8.13
N ASN A 40 18.51 2.40 8.58
CA ASN A 40 19.67 1.75 8.00
C ASN A 40 19.21 0.63 7.06
N ILE A 41 19.33 0.84 5.76
CA ILE A 41 19.04 -0.18 4.75
C ILE A 41 20.37 -0.74 4.29
N GLU A 42 20.58 -2.02 4.54
CA GLU A 42 21.82 -2.70 4.20
C GLU A 42 22.19 -2.52 2.72
N ASN A 43 23.45 -2.22 2.45
CA ASN A 43 24.02 -2.00 1.12
C ASN A 43 23.42 -0.79 0.34
N VAL A 44 22.66 0.10 1.01
CA VAL A 44 22.10 1.31 0.40
C VAL A 44 22.76 2.55 1.01
N LYS A 45 23.27 3.45 0.14
CA LYS A 45 23.86 4.73 0.58
C LYS A 45 22.78 5.76 0.79
N LEU A 46 22.39 5.99 2.04
CA LEU A 46 21.36 6.98 2.40
C LEU A 46 21.94 8.39 2.48
N HIS A 47 21.28 9.34 1.82
CA HIS A 47 21.58 10.78 1.84
C HIS A 47 20.40 11.56 2.38
N LEU A 48 20.54 12.10 3.58
CA LEU A 48 19.50 12.90 4.23
C LEU A 48 19.65 14.38 3.86
N LEU A 49 18.55 14.98 3.40
CA LEU A 49 18.52 16.41 3.11
C LEU A 49 18.37 17.23 4.38
N LYS A 50 19.16 18.28 4.54
CA LYS A 50 19.02 19.24 5.63
C LYS A 50 17.82 20.14 5.39
N ARG A 51 17.02 20.38 6.43
CA ARG A 51 15.85 21.27 6.44
C ARG A 51 16.02 22.35 7.51
N LEU A 52 15.53 23.55 7.17
CA LEU A 52 15.59 24.71 8.09
C LEU A 52 14.44 24.69 9.10
N HIS A 53 13.28 24.17 8.72
CA HIS A 53 12.07 24.16 9.57
C HIS A 53 11.36 22.80 9.48
N PRO A 54 11.51 21.90 10.48
CA PRO A 54 10.96 20.55 10.40
C PRO A 54 9.45 20.43 10.71
N GLN A 55 8.78 21.46 11.28
CA GLN A 55 7.52 21.24 11.98
C GLN A 55 6.23 21.79 11.34
N ILE A 56 6.28 22.64 10.31
CA ILE A 56 5.06 23.23 9.70
C ILE A 56 4.88 22.71 8.28
N ARG A 57 3.93 21.79 8.09
CA ARG A 57 3.84 20.91 6.92
C ARG A 57 3.81 21.59 5.53
N PHE A 58 3.06 22.68 5.34
CA PHE A 58 2.94 23.35 4.03
C PHE A 58 3.93 24.51 3.86
N ILE A 59 4.05 25.36 4.86
CA ILE A 59 5.01 26.49 4.88
C ILE A 59 6.44 25.94 4.87
N SER A 60 6.68 24.85 5.61
CA SER A 60 7.96 24.14 5.62
C SER A 60 8.34 23.57 4.27
N PHE A 61 7.39 23.07 3.48
CA PHE A 61 7.66 22.56 2.14
C PHE A 61 8.18 23.68 1.22
N ILE A 62 7.46 24.80 1.11
CA ILE A 62 7.86 25.93 0.23
C ILE A 62 9.16 26.57 0.71
N ALA A 63 9.33 26.76 2.01
CA ALA A 63 10.53 27.37 2.58
C ALA A 63 11.80 26.52 2.41
N ASN A 64 11.68 25.19 2.47
CA ASN A 64 12.82 24.29 2.30
C ASN A 64 13.13 23.97 0.82
N LEU A 65 12.17 24.15 -0.08
CA LEU A 65 12.28 23.75 -1.48
C LEU A 65 13.58 24.25 -2.17
N PRO A 66 13.97 25.52 -2.09
CA PRO A 66 15.21 25.98 -2.72
C PRO A 66 16.46 25.29 -2.15
N LEU A 67 16.51 25.10 -0.84
CA LEU A 67 17.63 24.44 -0.17
C LEU A 67 17.71 22.95 -0.57
N GLU A 68 16.58 22.27 -0.59
CA GLU A 68 16.49 20.86 -0.99
C GLU A 68 16.92 20.66 -2.45
N ILE A 69 16.47 21.53 -3.36
CA ILE A 69 16.86 21.50 -4.78
C ILE A 69 18.38 21.66 -4.94
N ILE A 70 18.99 22.62 -4.22
CA ILE A 70 20.44 22.83 -4.28
C ILE A 70 21.19 21.59 -3.78
N GLN A 71 20.73 20.98 -2.67
CA GLN A 71 21.33 19.77 -2.11
C GLN A 71 21.19 18.59 -3.07
N VAL A 72 19.99 18.35 -3.61
CA VAL A 72 19.73 17.27 -4.58
C VAL A 72 20.64 17.43 -5.80
N ARG A 73 20.73 18.64 -6.40
CA ARG A 73 21.61 18.89 -7.53
C ARG A 73 23.09 18.64 -7.22
N LYS A 74 23.56 19.05 -6.03
CA LYS A 74 24.94 18.77 -5.58
C LYS A 74 25.18 17.28 -5.41
N LEU A 75 24.23 16.56 -4.81
CA LEU A 75 24.32 15.11 -4.63
C LEU A 75 24.35 14.38 -5.98
N ILE A 76 23.44 14.69 -6.90
CA ILE A 76 23.42 14.07 -8.24
C ILE A 76 24.74 14.30 -8.98
N LYS A 77 25.29 15.54 -8.96
CA LYS A 77 26.61 15.84 -9.54
C LYS A 77 27.76 15.05 -8.89
N LYS A 78 27.68 14.79 -7.57
CA LYS A 78 28.68 14.01 -6.83
C LYS A 78 28.54 12.53 -7.08
N ILE A 79 27.30 12.00 -7.04
CA ILE A 79 26.99 10.57 -7.20
C ILE A 79 27.25 10.13 -8.65
N LYS A 80 26.89 10.97 -9.61
CA LYS A 80 26.92 10.65 -11.05
C LYS A 80 26.19 9.31 -11.32
N PRO A 81 24.88 9.22 -11.01
CA PRO A 81 24.13 7.98 -11.21
C PRO A 81 23.99 7.67 -12.71
N ASP A 82 23.78 6.40 -13.05
CA ASP A 82 23.36 6.00 -14.40
C ASP A 82 21.88 6.39 -14.64
N ILE A 83 21.04 6.33 -13.59
CA ILE A 83 19.60 6.59 -13.67
C ILE A 83 19.07 7.20 -12.37
N ILE A 84 18.07 8.06 -12.49
CA ILE A 84 17.29 8.59 -11.36
C ILE A 84 15.89 7.98 -11.38
N HIS A 85 15.43 7.52 -10.21
CA HIS A 85 14.06 7.07 -10.01
C HIS A 85 13.42 7.77 -8.81
N ALA A 86 12.39 8.57 -9.05
CA ALA A 86 11.67 9.25 -7.98
C ALA A 86 10.33 8.59 -7.70
N HIS A 87 10.03 8.40 -6.42
CA HIS A 87 8.74 7.92 -5.94
C HIS A 87 7.91 9.09 -5.42
N TYR A 88 6.60 9.12 -5.70
CA TYR A 88 5.69 10.19 -5.31
C TYR A 88 5.91 11.51 -6.08
N ILE A 89 5.07 11.76 -7.06
CA ILE A 89 5.26 12.80 -8.08
C ILE A 89 5.32 14.21 -7.50
N ALA A 90 4.40 14.52 -6.57
CA ALA A 90 4.18 15.88 -6.07
C ALA A 90 5.30 16.42 -5.16
N ASP A 91 6.20 15.56 -4.67
CA ASP A 91 7.32 15.96 -3.79
C ASP A 91 8.65 15.53 -4.44
N TYR A 92 9.04 14.26 -4.30
CA TYR A 92 10.33 13.73 -4.78
C TYR A 92 10.46 13.80 -6.30
N GLY A 93 9.35 13.56 -7.01
CA GLY A 93 9.31 13.68 -8.46
C GLY A 93 9.62 15.09 -8.93
N PHE A 94 9.06 16.11 -8.28
CA PHE A 94 9.34 17.49 -8.61
C PHE A 94 10.80 17.87 -8.33
N HIS A 95 11.38 17.43 -7.20
CA HIS A 95 12.80 17.64 -6.91
C HIS A 95 13.71 17.00 -7.96
N ALA A 96 13.40 15.75 -8.37
CA ALA A 96 14.16 15.07 -9.41
C ALA A 96 14.05 15.79 -10.76
N ALA A 97 12.86 16.21 -11.17
CA ALA A 97 12.61 16.94 -12.41
C ALA A 97 13.41 18.24 -12.51
N LEU A 98 13.58 18.94 -11.37
CA LEU A 98 14.37 20.17 -11.31
C LEU A 98 15.87 19.94 -11.46
N THR A 99 16.38 18.70 -11.39
CA THR A 99 17.79 18.40 -11.68
C THR A 99 18.10 18.42 -13.18
N ASN A 100 17.09 18.24 -14.01
CA ASN A 100 17.19 18.05 -15.46
C ASN A 100 18.13 16.90 -15.84
N PHE A 101 18.19 15.86 -15.01
CA PHE A 101 18.99 14.66 -15.25
C PHE A 101 18.16 13.62 -16.02
N HIS A 102 18.81 12.91 -16.93
CA HIS A 102 18.23 11.83 -17.73
C HIS A 102 19.19 10.63 -17.83
N PRO A 103 18.68 9.37 -17.84
CA PRO A 103 17.26 9.01 -17.78
C PRO A 103 16.64 9.20 -16.39
N PHE A 104 15.39 9.67 -16.37
CA PHE A 104 14.60 9.93 -15.17
C PHE A 104 13.27 9.17 -15.20
N ILE A 105 13.08 8.28 -14.24
CA ILE A 105 11.84 7.54 -14.03
C ILE A 105 11.06 8.13 -12.85
N LEU A 106 9.75 8.14 -12.98
CA LEU A 106 8.83 8.69 -12.00
C LEU A 106 7.74 7.67 -11.66
N SER A 107 7.63 7.25 -10.39
CA SER A 107 6.57 6.34 -9.94
C SER A 107 5.39 7.10 -9.32
N ALA A 108 4.21 6.92 -9.93
CA ALA A 108 2.95 7.41 -9.39
C ALA A 108 2.45 6.50 -8.26
N TRP A 109 2.16 7.09 -7.08
CA TRP A 109 1.75 6.35 -5.89
C TRP A 109 0.25 6.42 -5.60
N GLY A 110 -0.48 7.24 -6.33
CA GLY A 110 -1.93 7.42 -6.27
C GLY A 110 -2.38 8.72 -5.65
N SER A 111 -2.22 8.93 -4.37
CA SER A 111 -2.65 10.18 -3.73
C SER A 111 -1.92 11.42 -4.26
N ASP A 112 -0.70 11.25 -4.73
CA ASP A 112 0.13 12.27 -5.38
C ASP A 112 -0.44 12.75 -6.72
N VAL A 113 -1.27 11.95 -7.35
CA VAL A 113 -1.91 12.23 -8.65
C VAL A 113 -3.41 12.44 -8.49
N LEU A 114 -4.09 11.60 -7.71
CA LEU A 114 -5.56 11.61 -7.61
C LEU A 114 -6.10 12.65 -6.64
N VAL A 115 -5.34 12.98 -5.58
CA VAL A 115 -5.81 13.78 -4.46
C VAL A 115 -5.04 15.09 -4.32
N THR A 116 -3.72 15.02 -4.28
CA THR A 116 -2.86 16.17 -3.92
C THR A 116 -2.95 17.33 -4.93
N PRO A 117 -3.01 17.09 -6.26
CA PRO A 117 -3.16 18.17 -7.24
C PRO A 117 -4.49 18.91 -7.16
N LYS A 118 -5.55 18.22 -6.68
CA LYS A 118 -6.88 18.83 -6.53
C LYS A 118 -6.96 19.82 -5.36
N LYS A 119 -6.02 19.74 -4.41
CA LYS A 119 -5.98 20.59 -3.21
C LYS A 119 -5.28 21.94 -3.42
N SER A 120 -4.43 22.06 -4.45
CA SER A 120 -3.62 23.26 -4.69
C SER A 120 -3.20 23.35 -6.15
N PHE A 121 -3.47 24.52 -6.75
CA PHE A 121 -3.03 24.84 -8.12
C PHE A 121 -1.51 24.75 -8.27
N ILE A 122 -0.75 25.24 -7.26
CA ILE A 122 0.71 25.17 -7.27
C ILE A 122 1.19 23.73 -7.34
N VAL A 123 0.59 22.84 -6.52
CA VAL A 123 0.94 21.42 -6.52
C VAL A 123 0.57 20.76 -7.84
N LYS A 124 -0.54 21.16 -8.46
CA LYS A 124 -0.90 20.68 -9.80
C LYS A 124 0.16 21.03 -10.82
N MET A 125 0.61 22.29 -10.85
CA MET A 125 1.71 22.73 -11.73
C MET A 125 3.01 21.95 -11.48
N MET A 126 3.36 21.64 -10.23
CA MET A 126 4.54 20.86 -9.89
C MET A 126 4.43 19.42 -10.44
N VAL A 127 3.25 18.80 -10.31
CA VAL A 127 2.99 17.47 -10.85
C VAL A 127 3.08 17.46 -12.38
N GLU A 128 2.44 18.43 -13.05
CA GLU A 128 2.51 18.59 -14.51
C GLU A 128 3.96 18.77 -15.00
N TYR A 129 4.74 19.60 -14.31
CA TYR A 129 6.14 19.81 -14.63
C TYR A 129 6.96 18.51 -14.47
N ALA A 130 6.78 17.79 -13.37
CA ALA A 130 7.49 16.53 -13.13
C ALA A 130 7.14 15.45 -14.17
N LEU A 131 5.85 15.31 -14.50
CA LEU A 131 5.38 14.39 -15.54
C LEU A 131 5.95 14.73 -16.92
N LYS A 132 6.03 16.04 -17.26
CA LYS A 132 6.60 16.49 -18.54
C LYS A 132 8.10 16.15 -18.66
N LYS A 133 8.83 16.19 -17.53
CA LYS A 133 10.28 15.97 -17.49
C LYS A 133 10.71 14.51 -17.42
N ALA A 134 9.86 13.62 -16.87
CA ALA A 134 10.20 12.21 -16.75
C ALA A 134 10.31 11.53 -18.14
N ASP A 135 11.30 10.68 -18.34
CA ASP A 135 11.40 9.86 -19.55
C ASP A 135 10.35 8.75 -19.57
N THR A 136 10.07 8.19 -18.39
CA THR A 136 9.05 7.17 -18.19
C THR A 136 8.35 7.38 -16.86
N VAL A 137 7.04 7.12 -16.83
CA VAL A 137 6.21 7.14 -15.62
C VAL A 137 5.72 5.72 -15.36
N THR A 138 6.02 5.19 -14.16
CA THR A 138 5.49 3.89 -13.76
C THR A 138 4.23 4.06 -12.92
N THR A 139 3.27 3.17 -13.12
CA THR A 139 2.02 3.12 -12.38
C THR A 139 1.78 1.72 -11.82
N THR A 140 1.08 1.63 -10.70
CA THR A 140 0.73 0.32 -10.11
C THR A 140 -0.55 -0.25 -10.71
N ALA A 141 -1.49 0.60 -11.11
CA ALA A 141 -2.81 0.21 -11.58
C ALA A 141 -3.08 0.65 -13.03
N LYS A 142 -3.85 -0.14 -13.78
CA LYS A 142 -4.22 0.16 -15.18
C LYS A 142 -4.97 1.49 -15.30
N PHE A 143 -5.91 1.76 -14.38
CA PHE A 143 -6.70 3.00 -14.42
C PHE A 143 -5.82 4.24 -14.25
N MET A 144 -4.73 4.14 -13.49
CA MET A 144 -3.83 5.26 -13.24
C MET A 144 -3.16 5.74 -14.53
N GLY A 145 -2.76 4.82 -15.40
CA GLY A 145 -2.22 5.17 -16.72
C GLY A 145 -3.23 5.96 -17.55
N LYS A 146 -4.47 5.46 -17.66
CA LYS A 146 -5.57 6.16 -18.34
C LYS A 146 -5.85 7.53 -17.71
N TYR A 147 -5.82 7.63 -16.39
CA TYR A 147 -6.01 8.88 -15.68
C TYR A 147 -4.91 9.90 -16.01
N LEU A 148 -3.64 9.48 -16.00
CA LEU A 148 -2.50 10.34 -16.35
C LEU A 148 -2.60 10.86 -17.79
N THR A 149 -2.99 10.02 -18.73
CA THR A 149 -3.22 10.45 -20.13
C THR A 149 -4.38 11.44 -20.21
N LYS A 150 -5.51 11.15 -19.58
CA LYS A 150 -6.72 11.98 -19.66
C LYS A 150 -6.54 13.35 -18.96
N GLU A 151 -6.01 13.36 -17.75
CA GLU A 151 -5.98 14.57 -16.90
C GLU A 151 -4.73 15.41 -17.10
N PHE A 152 -3.61 14.80 -17.50
CA PHE A 152 -2.31 15.49 -17.63
C PHE A 152 -1.74 15.43 -19.05
N GLY A 153 -2.43 14.80 -20.00
CA GLY A 153 -1.96 14.69 -21.37
C GLY A 153 -0.69 13.87 -21.54
N LEU A 154 -0.38 12.97 -20.59
CA LEU A 154 0.83 12.15 -20.67
C LEU A 154 0.67 11.09 -21.78
N PRO A 155 1.60 11.01 -22.76
CA PRO A 155 1.54 10.00 -23.82
C PRO A 155 1.60 8.57 -23.27
N GLU A 156 0.78 7.67 -23.79
CA GLU A 156 0.69 6.28 -23.30
C GLU A 156 2.02 5.53 -23.42
N ASN A 157 2.82 5.81 -24.47
CA ASN A 157 4.13 5.19 -24.67
C ASN A 157 5.17 5.58 -23.59
N ARG A 158 4.90 6.58 -22.77
CA ARG A 158 5.72 6.96 -21.61
C ARG A 158 5.21 6.37 -20.31
N ILE A 159 4.12 5.59 -20.34
CA ILE A 159 3.51 4.98 -19.17
C ILE A 159 3.78 3.48 -19.18
N VAL A 160 4.38 2.98 -18.11
CA VAL A 160 4.63 1.55 -17.93
C VAL A 160 3.94 1.08 -16.65
N ARG A 161 3.06 0.08 -16.76
CA ARG A 161 2.48 -0.54 -15.56
C ARG A 161 3.47 -1.50 -14.93
N ILE A 162 3.91 -1.19 -13.72
CA ILE A 162 4.69 -2.07 -12.86
C ILE A 162 4.04 -2.08 -11.48
N PRO A 163 3.20 -3.09 -11.19
CA PRO A 163 2.58 -3.24 -9.88
C PRO A 163 3.63 -3.40 -8.79
N TRP A 164 3.31 -2.91 -7.61
CA TRP A 164 4.20 -3.17 -6.47
C TRP A 164 4.21 -4.64 -6.08
N GLY A 165 3.08 -5.31 -6.31
CA GLY A 165 2.94 -6.71 -6.04
C GLY A 165 3.16 -7.10 -4.58
N ILE A 166 3.05 -8.36 -4.30
CA ILE A 166 3.30 -8.96 -2.98
C ILE A 166 4.36 -10.04 -3.06
N ASP A 167 5.02 -10.29 -1.94
CA ASP A 167 6.03 -11.34 -1.84
C ASP A 167 5.35 -12.69 -1.55
N LEU A 168 5.19 -13.50 -2.59
CA LEU A 168 4.56 -14.83 -2.48
C LEU A 168 5.37 -15.85 -1.69
N LYS A 169 6.64 -15.56 -1.34
CA LYS A 169 7.41 -16.37 -0.40
C LYS A 169 6.98 -16.13 1.05
N ILE A 170 6.29 -15.01 1.30
CA ILE A 170 5.81 -14.61 2.63
C ILE A 170 4.29 -14.76 2.69
N PHE A 171 3.57 -14.20 1.71
CA PHE A 171 2.11 -14.19 1.70
C PHE A 171 1.57 -15.39 0.91
N HIS A 172 1.29 -16.47 1.62
CA HIS A 172 0.70 -17.71 1.11
C HIS A 172 -0.02 -18.43 2.24
N ARG A 173 -0.79 -19.44 1.92
CA ARG A 173 -1.36 -20.41 2.89
C ARG A 173 -0.29 -21.42 3.31
N GLY A 174 -0.47 -22.01 4.50
CA GLY A 174 0.37 -23.13 4.95
C GLY A 174 1.23 -22.81 6.17
N TYR A 175 0.77 -21.89 7.01
CA TYR A 175 1.38 -21.58 8.31
C TYR A 175 0.66 -22.33 9.46
N GLU A 176 0.28 -23.62 9.26
CA GLU A 176 -0.61 -24.39 10.15
C GLU A 176 -0.19 -24.34 11.62
N GLU A 177 1.10 -24.52 11.91
CA GLU A 177 1.63 -24.50 13.28
C GLU A 177 1.56 -23.09 13.91
N GLU A 178 1.93 -22.06 13.15
CA GLU A 178 1.85 -20.66 13.58
C GLU A 178 0.40 -20.21 13.73
N VAL A 179 -0.49 -20.62 12.85
CA VAL A 179 -1.94 -20.37 12.91
C VAL A 179 -2.52 -20.97 14.18
N LYS A 180 -2.20 -22.22 14.51
CA LYS A 180 -2.66 -22.87 15.75
C LYS A 180 -2.21 -22.08 16.97
N LYS A 181 -0.91 -21.74 17.06
CA LYS A 181 -0.37 -20.93 18.17
C LYS A 181 -1.00 -19.55 18.24
N LEU A 182 -1.31 -18.93 17.10
CA LEU A 182 -1.96 -17.63 17.08
C LEU A 182 -3.41 -17.72 17.57
N ARG A 183 -4.17 -18.73 17.15
CA ARG A 183 -5.55 -18.95 17.63
C ARG A 183 -5.57 -19.17 19.15
N GLU A 184 -4.68 -20.02 19.69
CA GLU A 184 -4.52 -20.21 21.14
C GLU A 184 -4.19 -18.88 21.85
N LYS A 185 -3.21 -18.13 21.36
CA LYS A 185 -2.80 -16.84 21.93
C LYS A 185 -3.92 -15.79 21.95
N LEU A 186 -4.76 -15.79 20.94
CA LEU A 186 -5.88 -14.85 20.81
C LEU A 186 -7.18 -15.39 21.41
N GLU A 187 -7.15 -16.56 22.03
CA GLU A 187 -8.31 -17.22 22.63
C GLU A 187 -9.45 -17.40 21.61
N ILE A 188 -9.09 -17.76 20.38
CA ILE A 188 -10.04 -18.04 19.30
C ILE A 188 -10.39 -19.52 19.36
N LYS A 189 -11.66 -19.84 19.61
CA LYS A 189 -12.15 -21.22 19.69
C LYS A 189 -12.01 -21.93 18.33
N ASP A 190 -11.90 -23.25 18.37
CA ASP A 190 -11.91 -24.05 17.15
C ASP A 190 -13.21 -23.82 16.38
N ASN A 191 -13.09 -23.81 15.04
CA ASN A 191 -14.20 -23.54 14.12
C ASN A 191 -14.87 -22.15 14.27
N SER A 192 -14.32 -21.24 15.08
CA SER A 192 -14.82 -19.87 15.13
C SER A 192 -14.43 -19.11 13.86
N PRO A 193 -15.38 -18.39 13.22
CA PRO A 193 -15.08 -17.53 12.09
C PRO A 193 -14.13 -16.41 12.51
N VAL A 194 -13.10 -16.16 11.70
CA VAL A 194 -12.11 -15.10 11.91
C VAL A 194 -12.20 -14.09 10.79
N ILE A 195 -12.51 -12.87 11.18
CA ILE A 195 -12.57 -11.70 10.29
C ILE A 195 -11.36 -10.83 10.58
N ILE A 196 -10.73 -10.28 9.56
CA ILE A 196 -9.61 -9.36 9.75
C ILE A 196 -9.81 -8.05 8.97
N SER A 197 -9.44 -6.94 9.60
CA SER A 197 -9.12 -5.71 8.89
C SER A 197 -7.66 -5.38 9.12
N ASN A 198 -6.83 -5.59 8.11
CA ASN A 198 -5.40 -5.33 8.15
C ASN A 198 -5.05 -3.88 7.75
N ARG A 199 -6.07 -3.01 7.69
CA ARG A 199 -5.91 -1.57 7.47
C ARG A 199 -5.62 -0.86 8.79
N ALA A 200 -4.82 0.20 8.72
CA ALA A 200 -4.57 1.04 9.90
C ALA A 200 -5.89 1.62 10.46
N ILE A 201 -6.00 1.74 11.77
CA ILE A 201 -7.17 2.34 12.42
C ILE A 201 -7.17 3.86 12.15
N HIS A 202 -7.81 4.23 11.04
CA HIS A 202 -7.87 5.61 10.55
C HIS A 202 -9.22 5.84 9.85
N PRO A 203 -9.85 7.03 9.95
CA PRO A 203 -11.16 7.32 9.36
C PRO A 203 -11.28 6.96 7.89
N LYS A 204 -10.23 7.19 7.10
CA LYS A 204 -10.22 6.92 5.65
C LYS A 204 -10.47 5.46 5.24
N TYR A 205 -10.42 4.52 6.20
CA TYR A 205 -10.62 3.09 5.96
C TYR A 205 -11.98 2.58 6.47
N GLU A 206 -12.88 3.49 6.83
CA GLU A 206 -14.25 3.21 7.27
C GLU A 206 -14.33 2.14 8.38
N ILE A 207 -13.37 2.19 9.33
CA ILE A 207 -13.31 1.26 10.46
C ILE A 207 -14.58 1.34 11.31
N GLN A 208 -15.24 2.50 11.36
CA GLN A 208 -16.49 2.69 12.08
C GLN A 208 -17.60 1.83 11.47
N THR A 209 -17.75 1.82 10.14
CA THR A 209 -18.73 0.97 9.43
C THR A 209 -18.51 -0.50 9.76
N ILE A 210 -17.24 -0.94 9.83
CA ILE A 210 -16.91 -2.32 10.21
C ILE A 210 -17.39 -2.60 11.63
N VAL A 211 -17.11 -1.71 12.57
CA VAL A 211 -17.51 -1.87 13.99
C VAL A 211 -19.03 -1.91 14.15
N GLU A 212 -19.79 -1.07 13.42
CA GLU A 212 -21.26 -1.05 13.48
C GLU A 212 -21.90 -2.34 12.93
N ALA A 213 -21.24 -3.07 12.04
CA ALA A 213 -21.71 -4.35 11.52
C ALA A 213 -21.59 -5.51 12.54
N ILE A 214 -20.60 -5.47 13.44
CA ILE A 214 -20.24 -6.60 14.32
C ILE A 214 -21.36 -7.07 15.24
N PRO A 215 -22.17 -6.20 15.90
CA PRO A 215 -23.28 -6.66 16.77
C PRO A 215 -24.26 -7.59 16.04
N HIS A 216 -24.53 -7.29 14.77
CA HIS A 216 -25.44 -8.10 13.96
C HIS A 216 -24.83 -9.42 13.52
N ILE A 217 -23.53 -9.43 13.23
CA ILE A 217 -22.78 -10.65 12.91
C ILE A 217 -22.70 -11.56 14.13
N THR A 218 -22.31 -11.02 15.29
CA THR A 218 -22.14 -11.79 16.53
C THR A 218 -23.46 -12.27 17.13
N LYS A 219 -24.57 -11.60 16.84
CA LYS A 219 -25.91 -12.09 17.18
C LYS A 219 -26.20 -13.44 16.52
N LYS A 220 -25.75 -13.65 15.28
CA LYS A 220 -25.94 -14.91 14.54
C LYS A 220 -24.78 -15.90 14.76
N HIS A 221 -23.56 -15.38 14.86
CA HIS A 221 -22.33 -16.13 15.07
C HIS A 221 -21.58 -15.63 16.32
N PRO A 222 -22.01 -16.00 17.53
CA PRO A 222 -21.49 -15.44 18.80
C PRO A 222 -19.97 -15.61 19.00
N ASN A 223 -19.40 -16.65 18.38
CA ASN A 223 -17.96 -16.95 18.47
C ASN A 223 -17.14 -16.26 17.37
N ALA A 224 -17.75 -15.47 16.47
CA ALA A 224 -16.99 -14.75 15.44
C ALA A 224 -16.01 -13.76 16.09
N THR A 225 -14.78 -13.75 15.61
CA THR A 225 -13.71 -12.88 16.11
C THR A 225 -13.27 -11.92 15.01
N LEU A 226 -13.22 -10.63 15.33
CA LEU A 226 -12.67 -9.60 14.45
C LEU A 226 -11.30 -9.13 14.94
N ILE A 227 -10.30 -9.19 14.08
CA ILE A 227 -8.93 -8.76 14.33
C ILE A 227 -8.69 -7.41 13.66
N PHE A 228 -8.25 -6.41 14.44
CA PHE A 228 -7.75 -5.14 13.93
C PHE A 228 -6.24 -5.04 14.10
N ILE A 229 -5.54 -4.69 13.02
CA ILE A 229 -4.10 -4.40 13.05
C ILE A 229 -3.94 -2.88 13.10
N ARG A 230 -3.34 -2.39 14.20
CA ARG A 230 -3.24 -0.94 14.44
C ARG A 230 -2.43 -0.19 13.38
N GLY A 231 -1.27 -0.72 12.99
CA GLY A 231 -0.35 -0.05 12.08
C GLY A 231 -0.05 1.41 12.48
N ASN A 232 0.09 2.31 11.48
CA ASN A 232 0.25 3.76 11.65
C ASN A 232 -1.12 4.48 11.72
N GLY A 233 -2.03 4.00 12.59
CA GLY A 233 -3.36 4.57 12.75
C GLY A 233 -3.38 5.93 13.47
N ASP A 234 -4.56 6.54 13.48
CA ASP A 234 -4.83 7.75 14.26
C ASP A 234 -5.18 7.38 15.70
N LYS A 235 -4.35 7.81 16.65
CA LYS A 235 -4.53 7.50 18.09
C LYS A 235 -5.85 8.07 18.67
N ASN A 236 -6.32 9.22 18.18
CA ASN A 236 -7.57 9.81 18.66
C ASN A 236 -8.75 9.05 18.10
N PHE A 237 -8.71 8.70 16.82
CA PHE A 237 -9.73 7.87 16.20
C PHE A 237 -9.78 6.47 16.82
N GLU A 238 -8.64 5.87 17.15
CA GLU A 238 -8.59 4.58 17.86
C GLU A 238 -9.34 4.64 19.21
N LYS A 239 -9.21 5.75 19.97
CA LYS A 239 -9.97 5.93 21.22
C LYS A 239 -11.49 5.97 20.97
N ILE A 240 -11.90 6.65 19.89
CA ILE A 240 -13.31 6.73 19.50
C ILE A 240 -13.85 5.34 19.17
N ILE A 241 -13.10 4.58 18.36
CA ILE A 241 -13.47 3.22 17.97
C ILE A 241 -13.55 2.28 19.17
N LYS A 242 -12.58 2.32 20.10
CA LYS A 242 -12.62 1.50 21.33
C LYS A 242 -13.82 1.84 22.21
N LYS A 243 -14.11 3.12 22.39
CA LYS A 243 -15.31 3.55 23.13
C LYS A 243 -16.58 3.00 22.48
N ARG A 244 -16.67 3.09 21.14
CA ARG A 244 -17.84 2.58 20.41
C ARG A 244 -18.01 1.07 20.54
N ILE A 245 -16.91 0.29 20.50
CA ILE A 245 -16.91 -1.16 20.73
C ILE A 245 -17.51 -1.50 22.12
N SER A 246 -17.08 -0.81 23.17
CA SER A 246 -17.60 -1.02 24.51
C SER A 246 -19.06 -0.60 24.64
N GLU A 247 -19.50 0.49 24.02
CA GLU A 247 -20.91 0.91 23.96
C GLU A 247 -21.80 -0.16 23.29
N LEU A 248 -21.25 -0.86 22.29
CA LEU A 248 -21.95 -1.93 21.57
C LEU A 248 -21.88 -3.29 22.29
N GLY A 249 -21.07 -3.41 23.34
CA GLY A 249 -20.93 -4.66 24.11
C GLY A 249 -20.26 -5.81 23.36
N ILE A 250 -19.38 -5.49 22.41
CA ILE A 250 -18.71 -6.49 21.53
C ILE A 250 -17.23 -6.68 21.85
N ASP A 251 -16.73 -6.18 22.99
CA ASP A 251 -15.32 -6.26 23.38
C ASP A 251 -14.77 -7.69 23.32
N SER A 252 -15.55 -8.69 23.73
CA SER A 252 -15.15 -10.08 23.71
C SER A 252 -14.86 -10.65 22.31
N ASN A 253 -15.45 -10.05 21.29
CA ASN A 253 -15.29 -10.47 19.89
C ASN A 253 -14.14 -9.76 19.16
N ILE A 254 -13.54 -8.75 19.78
CA ILE A 254 -12.52 -7.92 19.13
C ILE A 254 -11.11 -8.28 19.63
N ARG A 255 -10.17 -8.34 18.72
CA ARG A 255 -8.73 -8.46 19.01
C ARG A 255 -7.97 -7.30 18.38
N PHE A 256 -7.49 -6.37 19.20
CA PHE A 256 -6.59 -5.31 18.75
C PHE A 256 -5.14 -5.76 18.83
N ILE A 257 -4.42 -5.65 17.72
CA ILE A 257 -2.98 -5.88 17.68
C ILE A 257 -2.30 -4.52 17.74
N PRO A 258 -1.82 -4.09 18.93
CA PRO A 258 -1.46 -2.69 19.20
C PRO A 258 -0.07 -2.29 18.72
N ARG A 259 0.66 -3.20 18.08
CA ARG A 259 2.03 -3.01 17.63
C ARG A 259 2.18 -3.15 16.13
N PHE A 260 3.29 -2.69 15.63
CA PHE A 260 3.74 -3.04 14.28
C PHE A 260 4.09 -4.53 14.26
N ILE A 261 3.66 -5.22 13.22
CA ILE A 261 3.96 -6.63 13.00
C ILE A 261 4.79 -6.80 11.72
N SER A 262 5.64 -7.82 11.71
CA SER A 262 6.44 -8.13 10.53
C SER A 262 5.58 -8.66 9.38
N PRO A 263 6.05 -8.60 8.13
CA PRO A 263 5.34 -9.21 7.00
C PRO A 263 5.00 -10.69 7.22
N LYS A 264 5.91 -11.47 7.81
CA LYS A 264 5.66 -12.88 8.13
C LYS A 264 4.56 -13.05 9.18
N GLU A 265 4.57 -12.23 10.24
CA GLU A 265 3.47 -12.25 11.21
C GLU A 265 2.13 -11.85 10.57
N MET A 266 2.12 -10.83 9.69
CA MET A 266 0.92 -10.44 8.95
C MET A 266 0.38 -11.61 8.11
N ALA A 267 1.26 -12.36 7.43
CA ALA A 267 0.86 -13.54 6.66
C ALA A 267 0.19 -14.59 7.55
N VAL A 268 0.69 -14.83 8.76
CA VAL A 268 0.05 -15.75 9.73
C VAL A 268 -1.32 -15.25 10.18
N TYR A 269 -1.48 -13.93 10.46
CA TYR A 269 -2.80 -13.37 10.77
C TYR A 269 -3.79 -13.54 9.61
N LEU A 270 -3.33 -13.33 8.38
CA LEU A 270 -4.15 -13.47 7.18
C LEU A 270 -4.51 -14.93 6.88
N ASP A 271 -3.57 -15.87 7.05
CA ASP A 271 -3.82 -17.32 6.90
C ASP A 271 -4.77 -17.87 7.98
N THR A 272 -4.76 -17.23 9.18
CA THR A 272 -5.72 -17.54 10.25
C THR A 272 -7.15 -17.08 9.92
N SER A 273 -7.29 -16.10 9.01
CA SER A 273 -8.55 -15.41 8.77
C SER A 273 -9.37 -16.07 7.66
N ASP A 274 -10.69 -16.05 7.81
CA ASP A 274 -11.63 -16.52 6.80
C ASP A 274 -12.05 -15.39 5.87
N ILE A 275 -12.22 -14.19 6.42
CA ILE A 275 -12.71 -13.01 5.72
C ILE A 275 -11.78 -11.83 5.97
N LEU A 276 -11.42 -11.12 4.89
CA LEU A 276 -10.72 -9.84 4.93
C LEU A 276 -11.68 -8.71 4.59
N ILE A 277 -11.77 -7.69 5.44
CA ILE A 277 -12.56 -6.48 5.18
C ILE A 277 -11.64 -5.29 4.93
N SER A 278 -11.76 -4.68 3.75
CA SER A 278 -11.03 -3.46 3.36
C SER A 278 -11.93 -2.54 2.54
N ILE A 279 -12.56 -1.56 3.19
CA ILE A 279 -13.66 -0.75 2.63
C ILE A 279 -13.40 0.77 2.62
N PRO A 280 -12.25 1.27 2.13
CA PRO A 280 -12.02 2.70 1.98
C PRO A 280 -12.91 3.31 0.90
N LYS A 281 -13.29 4.59 1.03
CA LYS A 281 -14.02 5.33 -0.03
C LYS A 281 -13.18 5.60 -1.28
N THR A 282 -11.88 5.65 -1.12
CA THR A 282 -10.94 5.80 -2.24
C THR A 282 -9.67 5.02 -1.96
N ASP A 283 -9.19 4.28 -2.95
CA ASP A 283 -7.91 3.58 -2.87
C ASP A 283 -7.34 3.36 -4.29
N GLN A 284 -6.13 2.84 -4.34
CA GLN A 284 -5.65 2.03 -5.46
C GLN A 284 -5.95 0.56 -5.15
N PHE A 285 -5.55 -0.36 -6.02
CA PHE A 285 -5.62 -1.77 -5.66
C PHE A 285 -4.60 -2.06 -4.55
N ALA A 286 -5.10 -2.16 -3.32
CA ALA A 286 -4.28 -2.17 -2.12
C ALA A 286 -3.49 -3.48 -1.95
N SER A 287 -2.19 -3.39 -1.66
CA SER A 287 -1.36 -4.57 -1.31
C SER A 287 -1.96 -5.39 -0.17
N SER A 288 -2.56 -4.71 0.82
CA SER A 288 -3.22 -5.38 1.96
C SER A 288 -4.39 -6.29 1.56
N VAL A 289 -5.09 -5.97 0.47
CA VAL A 289 -6.15 -6.84 -0.09
C VAL A 289 -5.51 -8.03 -0.79
N MET A 290 -4.51 -7.79 -1.61
CA MET A 290 -3.77 -8.86 -2.32
C MET A 290 -3.08 -9.83 -1.35
N GLU A 291 -2.51 -9.32 -0.25
CA GLU A 291 -1.91 -10.12 0.82
C GLU A 291 -2.92 -11.08 1.44
N GLY A 292 -4.15 -10.59 1.76
CA GLY A 292 -5.23 -11.42 2.27
C GLY A 292 -5.71 -12.47 1.26
N MET A 293 -5.86 -12.07 0.00
CA MET A 293 -6.22 -12.99 -1.10
C MET A 293 -5.19 -14.10 -1.27
N ALA A 294 -3.89 -13.78 -1.19
CA ALA A 294 -2.81 -14.76 -1.31
C ALA A 294 -2.76 -15.74 -0.14
N CYS A 295 -3.15 -15.29 1.05
CA CYS A 295 -3.30 -16.13 2.24
C CYS A 295 -4.67 -16.84 2.34
N GLY A 296 -5.55 -16.64 1.36
CA GLY A 296 -6.81 -17.39 1.24
C GLY A 296 -8.00 -16.80 1.98
N ALA A 297 -7.93 -15.58 2.50
CA ALA A 297 -9.10 -14.90 3.06
C ALA A 297 -10.06 -14.44 1.96
N ILE A 298 -11.36 -14.54 2.17
CA ILE A 298 -12.40 -14.01 1.27
C ILE A 298 -12.39 -12.47 1.38
N PRO A 299 -12.14 -11.73 0.29
CA PRO A 299 -12.12 -10.28 0.36
C PRO A 299 -13.53 -9.69 0.27
N ILE A 300 -13.90 -8.86 1.26
CA ILE A 300 -15.03 -7.93 1.19
C ILE A 300 -14.44 -6.53 1.05
N VAL A 301 -14.74 -5.88 -0.06
CA VAL A 301 -14.10 -4.61 -0.45
C VAL A 301 -15.12 -3.56 -0.86
N SER A 302 -14.69 -2.30 -0.89
CA SER A 302 -15.52 -1.21 -1.41
C SER A 302 -15.86 -1.39 -2.89
N ASP A 303 -17.07 -1.02 -3.26
CA ASP A 303 -17.48 -0.86 -4.64
C ASP A 303 -16.86 0.41 -5.28
N ILE A 304 -15.56 0.33 -5.60
CA ILE A 304 -14.82 1.42 -6.22
C ILE A 304 -14.12 0.95 -7.51
N GLU A 305 -13.97 1.87 -8.45
CA GLU A 305 -13.39 1.60 -9.77
C GLU A 305 -11.98 0.95 -9.70
N ALA A 306 -11.21 1.30 -8.67
CA ALA A 306 -9.88 0.74 -8.47
C ALA A 306 -9.88 -0.78 -8.24
N TYR A 307 -10.92 -1.31 -7.60
CA TYR A 307 -11.06 -2.74 -7.32
C TYR A 307 -11.73 -3.49 -8.47
N LYS A 308 -12.75 -2.91 -9.11
CA LYS A 308 -13.48 -3.51 -10.25
C LYS A 308 -12.61 -3.89 -11.45
N GLN A 309 -11.41 -3.32 -11.56
CA GLN A 309 -10.48 -3.67 -12.63
C GLN A 309 -9.79 -5.03 -12.44
N TYR A 310 -9.83 -5.57 -11.22
CA TYR A 310 -9.11 -6.76 -10.81
C TYR A 310 -10.01 -7.80 -10.14
N LEU A 311 -11.06 -7.32 -9.53
CA LEU A 311 -12.00 -8.14 -8.78
C LEU A 311 -13.38 -8.08 -9.45
N LYS A 312 -14.13 -9.16 -9.28
CA LYS A 312 -15.49 -9.29 -9.73
C LYS A 312 -16.36 -9.74 -8.58
N ASP A 313 -17.48 -9.05 -8.43
CA ASP A 313 -18.43 -9.36 -7.38
C ASP A 313 -18.93 -10.80 -7.49
N GLU A 314 -19.01 -11.49 -6.35
CA GLU A 314 -19.45 -12.86 -6.20
C GLU A 314 -18.60 -13.94 -6.93
N GLU A 315 -17.56 -13.53 -7.70
CA GLU A 315 -16.64 -14.47 -8.33
C GLU A 315 -15.34 -14.66 -7.54
N ASN A 316 -14.75 -13.55 -7.06
CA ASN A 316 -13.47 -13.58 -6.33
C ASN A 316 -13.33 -12.51 -5.24
N ALA A 317 -14.35 -11.71 -5.02
CA ALA A 317 -14.54 -10.76 -3.94
C ALA A 317 -16.04 -10.48 -3.73
N PHE A 318 -16.39 -9.85 -2.63
CA PHE A 318 -17.69 -9.20 -2.46
C PHE A 318 -17.50 -7.68 -2.43
N PHE A 319 -18.32 -6.97 -3.19
CA PHE A 319 -18.35 -5.51 -3.17
C PHE A 319 -19.45 -5.01 -2.27
N ILE A 320 -19.16 -3.95 -1.52
CA ILE A 320 -20.15 -3.27 -0.67
C ILE A 320 -19.99 -1.75 -0.76
N ASN A 321 -21.07 -1.04 -0.44
CA ASN A 321 -21.01 0.39 -0.16
C ASN A 321 -20.28 0.60 1.19
N PRO A 322 -19.16 1.36 1.23
CA PRO A 322 -18.39 1.58 2.45
C PRO A 322 -19.16 2.32 3.57
N ASP A 323 -20.28 2.95 3.25
CA ASP A 323 -21.15 3.63 4.22
C ASP A 323 -22.32 2.75 4.71
N ASP A 324 -22.42 1.50 4.25
CA ASP A 324 -23.54 0.59 4.57
C ASP A 324 -23.12 -0.58 5.48
N PRO A 325 -23.25 -0.45 6.82
CA PRO A 325 -22.94 -1.53 7.74
C PRO A 325 -23.92 -2.72 7.64
N LYS A 326 -25.13 -2.52 7.09
CA LYS A 326 -26.10 -3.59 6.91
C LYS A 326 -25.67 -4.50 5.75
N GLU A 327 -25.32 -3.92 4.61
CA GLU A 327 -24.78 -4.68 3.47
C GLU A 327 -23.52 -5.45 3.86
N LEU A 328 -22.60 -4.80 4.61
CA LEU A 328 -21.42 -5.47 5.16
C LEU A 328 -21.79 -6.65 6.06
N THR A 329 -22.80 -6.48 6.92
CA THR A 329 -23.29 -7.55 7.78
C THR A 329 -23.80 -8.74 6.96
N GLU A 330 -24.66 -8.48 5.97
CA GLU A 330 -25.27 -9.51 5.13
C GLU A 330 -24.21 -10.31 4.35
N LYS A 331 -23.26 -9.63 3.69
CA LYS A 331 -22.18 -10.30 2.97
C LYS A 331 -21.21 -11.05 3.89
N THR A 332 -20.92 -10.52 5.08
CA THR A 332 -20.06 -11.21 6.06
C THR A 332 -20.73 -12.48 6.58
N ILE A 333 -22.00 -12.42 6.95
CA ILE A 333 -22.75 -13.61 7.38
C ILE A 333 -22.83 -14.64 6.26
N PHE A 334 -23.09 -14.20 5.03
CA PHE A 334 -23.11 -15.09 3.86
C PHE A 334 -21.78 -15.83 3.69
N CYS A 335 -20.65 -15.13 3.80
CA CYS A 335 -19.32 -15.77 3.73
C CYS A 335 -19.08 -16.78 4.85
N ILE A 336 -19.55 -16.50 6.08
CA ILE A 336 -19.42 -17.43 7.22
C ILE A 336 -20.24 -18.70 6.97
N GLU A 337 -21.42 -18.58 6.39
CA GLU A 337 -22.34 -19.69 6.13
C GLU A 337 -21.99 -20.51 4.89
N HIS A 338 -21.11 -19.96 4.04
CA HIS A 338 -20.63 -20.59 2.80
C HIS A 338 -19.10 -20.74 2.78
N PRO A 339 -18.53 -21.56 3.68
CA PRO A 339 -17.06 -21.70 3.80
C PRO A 339 -16.39 -22.27 2.55
N GLU A 340 -17.12 -22.94 1.67
CA GLU A 340 -16.66 -23.45 0.38
C GLU A 340 -16.20 -22.32 -0.57
N LEU A 341 -16.72 -21.11 -0.40
CA LEU A 341 -16.31 -19.94 -1.16
C LEU A 341 -14.83 -19.59 -0.95
N LYS A 342 -14.31 -19.89 0.26
CA LYS A 342 -12.89 -19.62 0.58
C LYS A 342 -11.96 -20.32 -0.41
N GLU A 343 -12.23 -21.59 -0.72
CA GLU A 343 -11.40 -22.34 -1.68
C GLU A 343 -11.63 -21.90 -3.12
N THR A 344 -12.87 -21.59 -3.48
CA THR A 344 -13.23 -21.12 -4.83
C THR A 344 -12.56 -19.78 -5.13
N PHE A 345 -12.70 -18.81 -4.24
CA PHE A 345 -12.10 -17.49 -4.40
C PHE A 345 -10.57 -17.55 -4.36
N TYR A 346 -10.03 -18.37 -3.45
CA TYR A 346 -8.57 -18.54 -3.37
C TYR A 346 -7.95 -19.01 -4.68
N LYS A 347 -8.54 -19.99 -5.37
CA LYS A 347 -8.01 -20.50 -6.65
C LYS A 347 -7.95 -19.39 -7.71
N ILE A 348 -9.02 -18.61 -7.83
CA ILE A 348 -9.08 -17.50 -8.80
C ILE A 348 -8.07 -16.41 -8.42
N ASN A 349 -8.08 -16.00 -7.15
CA ASN A 349 -7.24 -14.93 -6.64
C ASN A 349 -5.75 -15.27 -6.70
N LYS A 350 -5.40 -16.50 -6.34
CA LYS A 350 -4.01 -16.99 -6.41
C LYS A 350 -3.46 -16.90 -7.84
N LYS A 351 -4.22 -17.40 -8.81
CA LYS A 351 -3.81 -17.33 -10.23
C LYS A 351 -3.57 -15.89 -10.66
N PHE A 352 -4.50 -14.99 -10.37
CA PHE A 352 -4.36 -13.57 -10.70
C PHE A 352 -3.10 -12.95 -10.07
N ILE A 353 -2.86 -13.23 -8.78
CA ILE A 353 -1.71 -12.66 -8.06
C ILE A 353 -0.39 -13.21 -8.60
N GLU A 354 -0.31 -14.51 -8.87
CA GLU A 354 0.88 -15.16 -9.43
C GLU A 354 1.21 -14.63 -10.83
N GLU A 355 0.20 -14.29 -11.63
CA GLU A 355 0.40 -13.80 -13.00
C GLU A 355 0.77 -12.30 -13.04
N ASP A 356 0.06 -11.47 -12.27
CA ASP A 356 0.11 -10.01 -12.42
C ASP A 356 0.78 -9.28 -11.24
N GLU A 357 0.67 -9.79 -10.02
CA GLU A 357 1.02 -9.08 -8.79
C GLU A 357 2.16 -9.74 -8.00
N ASP A 358 2.89 -10.68 -8.59
CA ASP A 358 4.09 -11.24 -7.98
C ASP A 358 5.22 -10.20 -7.96
N TRP A 359 5.65 -9.84 -6.75
CA TRP A 359 6.75 -8.91 -6.54
C TRP A 359 8.03 -9.29 -7.28
N SER A 360 8.40 -10.57 -7.27
CA SER A 360 9.65 -11.02 -7.89
C SER A 360 9.66 -10.79 -9.39
N LYS A 361 8.52 -11.05 -10.05
CA LYS A 361 8.35 -10.80 -11.48
C LYS A 361 8.32 -9.29 -11.80
N ASN A 362 7.63 -8.51 -10.97
CA ASN A 362 7.52 -7.07 -11.18
C ASN A 362 8.84 -6.33 -10.91
N ALA A 363 9.65 -6.83 -9.98
CA ALA A 363 10.99 -6.30 -9.74
C ALA A 363 11.93 -6.55 -10.92
N VAL A 364 11.83 -7.71 -11.58
CA VAL A 364 12.55 -7.98 -12.83
C VAL A 364 12.09 -7.05 -13.95
N LYS A 365 10.80 -6.83 -14.13
CA LYS A 365 10.26 -5.86 -15.12
C LYS A 365 10.83 -4.45 -14.90
N MET A 366 11.00 -4.02 -13.64
CA MET A 366 11.61 -2.73 -13.34
C MET A 366 13.10 -2.71 -13.70
N GLU A 367 13.82 -3.78 -13.44
CA GLU A 367 15.24 -3.91 -13.83
C GLU A 367 15.41 -3.87 -15.35
N GLU A 368 14.54 -4.54 -16.09
CA GLU A 368 14.50 -4.49 -17.56
C GLU A 368 14.18 -3.09 -18.08
N LEU A 369 13.23 -2.38 -17.45
CA LEU A 369 12.93 -1.00 -17.78
C LEU A 369 14.18 -0.11 -17.62
N TYR A 370 14.95 -0.28 -16.53
CA TYR A 370 16.19 0.46 -16.34
C TYR A 370 17.22 0.17 -17.42
N LYS A 371 17.42 -1.11 -17.75
CA LYS A 371 18.35 -1.53 -18.81
C LYS A 371 17.96 -0.95 -20.17
N ASN A 372 16.68 -1.01 -20.52
CA ASN A 372 16.16 -0.47 -21.77
C ASN A 372 16.40 1.04 -21.90
N LEU A 373 16.16 1.80 -20.82
CA LEU A 373 16.39 3.26 -20.82
C LEU A 373 17.89 3.62 -20.90
N LEU A 374 18.77 2.73 -20.49
CA LEU A 374 20.22 2.87 -20.57
C LEU A 374 20.81 2.32 -21.89
N GLY A 375 20.00 1.72 -22.76
CA GLY A 375 20.47 1.06 -23.99
C GLY A 375 21.33 -0.16 -23.74
N ARG A 376 21.06 -0.91 -22.67
CA ARG A 376 21.82 -2.09 -22.21
C ARG A 376 20.98 -3.35 -22.21
#